data_58d9105686146f9b315e60a03f0c639a
#
_entry.id   58d9105686146f9b315e60a03f0c639a
#
_cell.length_a   1.000
_cell.length_b   1.000
_cell.length_c   1.000
_cell.angle_alpha   90.00
_cell.angle_beta   90.00
_cell.angle_gamma   90.00
#
_symmetry.space_group_name_H-M   'P 1'
#
loop_
_entity.id
_entity.type
_entity.pdbx_description
1 polymer ?
#
loop_
_entity_poly.entity_id
_entity_poly.type
_entity_poly.pdbx_seq_one_letter_code
_entity_poly.pdbx_strand_id
1 'polypeptide(L)'
;MRRREFIIFLGGLAATWPLAARAERPPFLVGMIGPSPYWHYFHDAMRDLGYSEGQNVKYELRTDKGEPAKLAEAARELASIPVDVVVASGSPATQAAQVATQTIPIVMVAVGDPIRAGVVASLAHPGRNVTGTSFLGPDVAPKGLQLLKQVIPSVARIALLFNPNNASNRIMRDEIKTATRDLGVSLVQVEAGTVPDLDTNLRGILSQRPDALMVTGDAFLQLQIRKIINFLESNRIPAIFF
;
A
#
# COMPACT_ATOMS: atom_id res chain seq x y z
N MET A 1 -50.55 -41.82 27.77
CA MET A 1 -49.11 -41.54 27.82
C MET A 1 -48.67 -41.44 29.26
N ARG A 2 -47.74 -42.30 29.69
CA ARG A 2 -47.24 -42.30 31.06
C ARG A 2 -46.22 -41.20 31.23
N ARG A 3 -46.25 -40.49 32.37
CA ARG A 3 -45.34 -39.35 32.66
C ARG A 3 -43.84 -39.64 32.35
N ARG A 4 -43.42 -40.88 32.44
CA ARG A 4 -42.04 -41.35 32.12
C ARG A 4 -41.70 -41.23 30.64
N GLU A 5 -42.63 -41.50 29.77
CA GLU A 5 -42.41 -41.46 28.30
C GLU A 5 -42.27 -40.03 27.79
N PHE A 6 -43.02 -39.10 28.43
CA PHE A 6 -42.91 -37.66 28.10
C PHE A 6 -41.57 -37.04 28.54
N ILE A 7 -40.99 -37.46 29.66
CA ILE A 7 -39.68 -36.98 30.13
C ILE A 7 -38.53 -37.53 29.25
N ILE A 8 -38.63 -38.76 28.78
CA ILE A 8 -37.63 -39.34 27.86
C ILE A 8 -37.66 -38.65 26.49
N PHE A 9 -38.84 -38.26 26.02
CA PHE A 9 -39.00 -37.55 24.75
C PHE A 9 -38.45 -36.11 24.81
N LEU A 10 -38.61 -35.41 25.91
CA LEU A 10 -38.06 -34.08 26.15
C LEU A 10 -36.53 -34.10 26.42
N GLY A 11 -36.03 -35.13 27.06
CA GLY A 11 -34.59 -35.31 27.31
C GLY A 11 -33.79 -35.62 26.02
N GLY A 12 -34.38 -36.33 25.08
CA GLY A 12 -33.76 -36.65 23.79
C GLY A 12 -33.64 -35.45 22.86
N LEU A 13 -34.58 -34.50 22.89
CA LEU A 13 -34.57 -33.27 22.08
C LEU A 13 -33.57 -32.24 22.63
N ALA A 14 -33.28 -32.23 23.92
CA ALA A 14 -32.33 -31.30 24.54
C ALA A 14 -30.87 -31.71 24.28
N ALA A 15 -30.59 -33.00 24.04
CA ALA A 15 -29.22 -33.50 23.78
C ALA A 15 -28.72 -33.25 22.36
N THR A 16 -29.60 -32.95 21.39
CA THR A 16 -29.23 -32.66 20.00
C THR A 16 -29.05 -31.17 19.72
N TRP A 17 -29.43 -30.29 20.64
CA TRP A 17 -29.33 -28.84 20.45
C TRP A 17 -27.89 -28.27 20.35
N PRO A 18 -26.89 -28.74 21.14
CA PRO A 18 -25.55 -28.17 21.05
C PRO A 18 -24.73 -28.62 19.85
N LEU A 19 -25.17 -29.66 19.09
CA LEU A 19 -24.43 -30.14 17.91
C LEU A 19 -24.79 -29.38 16.61
N ALA A 20 -25.94 -28.76 16.55
CA ALA A 20 -26.37 -27.97 15.39
C ALA A 20 -25.82 -26.52 15.37
N ALA A 21 -25.21 -26.05 16.47
CA ALA A 21 -24.77 -24.65 16.61
C ALA A 21 -23.31 -24.40 16.18
N ARG A 22 -22.61 -25.40 15.71
CA ARG A 22 -21.31 -25.25 15.01
C ARG A 22 -21.50 -25.36 13.50
N ALA A 23 -22.33 -24.52 12.93
CA ALA A 23 -22.17 -24.22 11.52
C ALA A 23 -20.82 -23.53 11.42
N GLU A 24 -19.82 -24.25 10.88
CA GLU A 24 -18.53 -23.67 10.54
C GLU A 24 -18.82 -22.47 9.64
N ARG A 25 -18.51 -21.25 10.14
CA ARG A 25 -18.60 -20.08 9.28
C ARG A 25 -17.69 -20.33 8.08
N PRO A 26 -18.14 -20.05 6.87
CA PRO A 26 -17.25 -20.14 5.73
C PRO A 26 -16.01 -19.25 6.01
N PRO A 27 -14.83 -19.67 5.55
CA PRO A 27 -13.63 -18.89 5.76
C PRO A 27 -13.80 -17.49 5.17
N PHE A 28 -13.34 -16.46 5.88
CA PHE A 28 -13.30 -15.10 5.37
C PHE A 28 -12.49 -15.06 4.06
N LEU A 29 -13.00 -14.35 3.07
CA LEU A 29 -12.29 -14.15 1.80
C LEU A 29 -11.73 -12.72 1.76
N VAL A 30 -10.42 -12.60 1.87
CA VAL A 30 -9.70 -11.33 1.86
C VAL A 30 -9.10 -11.08 0.49
N GLY A 31 -9.61 -10.07 -0.21
CA GLY A 31 -9.00 -9.57 -1.44
C GLY A 31 -7.77 -8.72 -1.11
N MET A 32 -6.68 -8.94 -1.82
CA MET A 32 -5.44 -8.18 -1.66
C MET A 32 -5.08 -7.55 -2.99
N ILE A 33 -4.79 -6.25 -3.03
CA ILE A 33 -4.50 -5.54 -4.27
C ILE A 33 -3.26 -4.66 -4.16
N GLY A 34 -2.48 -4.66 -5.24
CA GLY A 34 -1.28 -3.87 -5.43
C GLY A 34 0.00 -4.65 -5.12
N PRO A 35 1.12 -4.16 -5.65
CA PRO A 35 2.43 -4.73 -5.38
C PRO A 35 2.82 -4.43 -3.94
N SER A 36 3.35 -5.44 -3.24
CA SER A 36 3.98 -5.21 -1.94
C SER A 36 4.98 -6.33 -1.63
N PRO A 37 6.21 -6.00 -1.29
CA PRO A 37 7.18 -6.98 -0.82
C PRO A 37 6.85 -7.47 0.60
N TYR A 38 5.85 -6.89 1.25
CA TYR A 38 5.54 -7.10 2.67
C TYR A 38 4.29 -7.96 2.91
N TRP A 39 3.66 -8.54 1.88
CA TRP A 39 2.48 -9.39 2.03
C TRP A 39 2.71 -10.58 2.98
N HIS A 40 3.91 -11.14 3.01
CA HIS A 40 4.25 -12.22 3.94
C HIS A 40 4.14 -11.79 5.41
N TYR A 41 4.53 -10.56 5.77
CA TYR A 41 4.33 -10.05 7.14
C TYR A 41 2.84 -9.87 7.48
N PHE A 42 2.02 -9.50 6.50
CA PHE A 42 0.57 -9.43 6.69
C PHE A 42 -0.01 -10.82 6.99
N HIS A 43 0.39 -11.86 6.23
CA HIS A 43 -0.06 -13.23 6.47
C HIS A 43 0.42 -13.74 7.82
N ASP A 44 1.66 -13.46 8.21
CA ASP A 44 2.21 -13.85 9.51
C ASP A 44 1.44 -13.18 10.66
N ALA A 45 1.17 -11.88 10.58
CA ALA A 45 0.40 -11.16 11.58
C ALA A 45 -1.05 -11.67 11.68
N MET A 46 -1.69 -11.98 10.54
CA MET A 46 -3.03 -12.58 10.53
C MET A 46 -3.05 -13.95 11.20
N ARG A 47 -2.02 -14.78 10.96
CA ARG A 47 -1.89 -16.09 11.62
C ARG A 47 -1.72 -15.92 13.14
N ASP A 48 -0.93 -14.95 13.60
CA ASP A 48 -0.74 -14.66 15.02
C ASP A 48 -2.03 -14.17 15.68
N LEU A 49 -2.92 -13.56 14.93
CA LEU A 49 -4.27 -13.15 15.35
C LEU A 49 -5.30 -14.30 15.26
N GLY A 50 -4.88 -15.52 14.87
CA GLY A 50 -5.73 -16.70 14.77
C GLY A 50 -6.41 -16.89 13.42
N TYR A 51 -6.03 -16.12 12.38
CA TYR A 51 -6.52 -16.30 11.01
C TYR A 51 -5.52 -17.16 10.22
N SER A 52 -5.85 -18.44 10.06
CA SER A 52 -5.02 -19.43 9.36
C SER A 52 -5.57 -19.70 7.97
N GLU A 53 -4.73 -19.50 6.94
CA GLU A 53 -5.12 -19.75 5.55
C GLU A 53 -5.54 -21.20 5.33
N GLY A 54 -6.65 -21.38 4.62
CA GLY A 54 -7.26 -22.70 4.37
C GLY A 54 -8.11 -23.25 5.51
N GLN A 55 -8.12 -22.61 6.69
CA GLN A 55 -8.98 -22.96 7.82
C GLN A 55 -10.15 -21.97 7.95
N ASN A 56 -9.85 -20.73 8.33
CA ASN A 56 -10.86 -19.69 8.61
C ASN A 56 -10.67 -18.41 7.79
N VAL A 57 -9.65 -18.34 6.94
CA VAL A 57 -9.39 -17.26 6.00
C VAL A 57 -8.85 -17.80 4.67
N LYS A 58 -9.18 -17.12 3.57
CA LYS A 58 -8.57 -17.29 2.23
C LYS A 58 -8.14 -15.93 1.71
N TYR A 59 -7.08 -15.92 0.91
CA TYR A 59 -6.52 -14.71 0.32
C TYR A 59 -6.58 -14.77 -1.20
N GLU A 60 -7.05 -13.70 -1.82
CA GLU A 60 -7.09 -13.52 -3.28
C GLU A 60 -6.24 -12.32 -3.65
N LEU A 61 -5.01 -12.55 -4.09
CA LEU A 61 -4.08 -11.50 -4.48
C LEU A 61 -4.23 -11.15 -5.95
N ARG A 62 -4.34 -9.86 -6.24
CA ARG A 62 -4.25 -9.28 -7.59
C ARG A 62 -3.21 -8.17 -7.61
N THR A 63 -2.36 -8.20 -8.61
CA THR A 63 -1.30 -7.20 -8.79
C THR A 63 -1.33 -6.66 -10.22
N ASP A 64 -0.75 -5.47 -10.39
CA ASP A 64 -0.54 -4.86 -11.70
C ASP A 64 0.60 -5.52 -12.50
N LYS A 65 1.34 -6.45 -11.89
CA LYS A 65 2.52 -7.12 -12.50
C LYS A 65 3.55 -6.11 -13.07
N GLY A 66 3.63 -4.91 -12.48
CA GLY A 66 4.50 -3.84 -12.95
C GLY A 66 3.93 -3.00 -14.10
N GLU A 67 2.66 -3.20 -14.45
CA GLU A 67 1.93 -2.44 -15.48
C GLU A 67 0.78 -1.67 -14.81
N PRO A 68 0.95 -0.38 -14.47
CA PRO A 68 -0.05 0.40 -13.73
C PRO A 68 -1.45 0.38 -14.34
N ALA A 69 -1.55 0.28 -15.67
CA ALA A 69 -2.83 0.20 -16.38
C ALA A 69 -3.66 -1.05 -15.98
N LYS A 70 -3.02 -2.13 -15.57
CA LYS A 70 -3.67 -3.38 -15.13
C LYS A 70 -4.25 -3.30 -13.71
N LEU A 71 -3.89 -2.28 -12.95
CA LEU A 71 -4.36 -2.14 -11.57
C LEU A 71 -5.88 -1.94 -11.49
N ALA A 72 -6.44 -1.18 -12.42
CA ALA A 72 -7.88 -0.99 -12.51
C ALA A 72 -8.63 -2.27 -12.89
N GLU A 73 -8.04 -3.13 -13.72
CA GLU A 73 -8.57 -4.45 -14.06
C GLU A 73 -8.52 -5.38 -12.85
N ALA A 74 -7.37 -5.46 -12.17
CA ALA A 74 -7.17 -6.21 -10.94
C ALA A 74 -8.20 -5.84 -9.85
N ALA A 75 -8.49 -4.55 -9.70
CA ALA A 75 -9.51 -4.06 -8.77
C ALA A 75 -10.92 -4.52 -9.15
N ARG A 76 -11.28 -4.48 -10.44
CA ARG A 76 -12.58 -4.95 -10.92
C ARG A 76 -12.74 -6.46 -10.76
N GLU A 77 -11.69 -7.23 -11.01
CA GLU A 77 -11.70 -8.68 -10.77
C GLU A 77 -11.99 -8.98 -9.29
N LEU A 78 -11.29 -8.33 -8.34
CA LEU A 78 -11.58 -8.51 -6.92
C LEU A 78 -13.00 -8.09 -6.53
N ALA A 79 -13.51 -7.01 -7.13
CA ALA A 79 -14.87 -6.55 -6.86
C ALA A 79 -15.96 -7.47 -7.45
N SER A 80 -15.61 -8.34 -8.40
CA SER A 80 -16.53 -9.29 -9.02
C SER A 80 -16.68 -10.60 -8.26
N ILE A 81 -15.82 -10.87 -7.29
CA ILE A 81 -15.88 -12.04 -6.41
C ILE A 81 -16.37 -11.63 -5.01
N PRO A 82 -16.98 -12.53 -4.22
CA PRO A 82 -17.60 -12.19 -2.94
C PRO A 82 -16.56 -12.05 -1.82
N VAL A 83 -15.58 -11.14 -2.00
CA VAL A 83 -14.62 -10.83 -0.92
C VAL A 83 -15.30 -10.07 0.21
N ASP A 84 -14.97 -10.44 1.45
CA ASP A 84 -15.48 -9.77 2.65
C ASP A 84 -14.82 -8.41 2.88
N VAL A 85 -13.57 -8.27 2.46
CA VAL A 85 -12.77 -7.05 2.60
C VAL A 85 -11.66 -7.02 1.54
N VAL A 86 -11.29 -5.81 1.11
CA VAL A 86 -10.12 -5.58 0.25
C VAL A 86 -9.02 -4.89 1.06
N VAL A 87 -7.81 -5.46 1.06
CA VAL A 87 -6.60 -4.83 1.59
C VAL A 87 -5.81 -4.26 0.42
N ALA A 88 -5.64 -2.93 0.39
CA ALA A 88 -5.03 -2.21 -0.73
C ALA A 88 -3.70 -1.58 -0.34
N SER A 89 -2.60 -1.97 -1.00
CA SER A 89 -1.25 -1.48 -0.71
C SER A 89 -0.91 -0.23 -1.52
N GLY A 90 -0.77 0.89 -0.81
CA GLY A 90 -0.42 2.19 -1.38
C GLY A 90 -1.58 2.93 -2.03
N SER A 91 -1.32 4.18 -2.42
CA SER A 91 -2.36 5.08 -2.96
C SER A 91 -2.95 4.60 -4.29
N PRO A 92 -2.16 4.10 -5.28
CA PRO A 92 -2.72 3.65 -6.54
C PRO A 92 -3.69 2.47 -6.39
N ALA A 93 -3.34 1.46 -5.58
CA ALA A 93 -4.18 0.30 -5.33
C ALA A 93 -5.46 0.67 -4.58
N THR A 94 -5.35 1.56 -3.59
CA THR A 94 -6.52 2.05 -2.84
C THR A 94 -7.48 2.81 -3.73
N GLN A 95 -6.98 3.71 -4.59
CA GLN A 95 -7.80 4.46 -5.53
C GLN A 95 -8.46 3.53 -6.57
N ALA A 96 -7.74 2.54 -7.08
CA ALA A 96 -8.31 1.55 -8.00
C ALA A 96 -9.44 0.75 -7.34
N ALA A 97 -9.26 0.30 -6.09
CA ALA A 97 -10.28 -0.40 -5.32
C ALA A 97 -11.50 0.48 -5.05
N GLN A 98 -11.32 1.77 -4.70
CA GLN A 98 -12.43 2.72 -4.49
C GLN A 98 -13.28 2.95 -5.74
N VAL A 99 -12.65 2.94 -6.92
CA VAL A 99 -13.38 3.07 -8.19
C VAL A 99 -14.15 1.79 -8.51
N ALA A 100 -13.58 0.62 -8.17
CA ALA A 100 -14.17 -0.68 -8.49
C ALA A 100 -15.36 -1.04 -7.58
N THR A 101 -15.37 -0.58 -6.32
CA THR A 101 -16.45 -0.88 -5.38
C THR A 101 -16.73 0.27 -4.40
N GLN A 102 -18.02 0.44 -4.08
CA GLN A 102 -18.50 1.40 -3.07
C GLN A 102 -19.05 0.71 -1.81
N THR A 103 -19.13 -0.63 -1.83
CA THR A 103 -19.80 -1.41 -0.78
C THR A 103 -18.84 -2.36 -0.05
N ILE A 104 -17.89 -2.97 -0.74
CA ILE A 104 -16.90 -3.84 -0.10
C ILE A 104 -15.97 -2.97 0.76
N PRO A 105 -15.78 -3.27 2.05
CA PRO A 105 -14.84 -2.55 2.90
C PRO A 105 -13.42 -2.59 2.33
N ILE A 106 -12.72 -1.46 2.34
CA ILE A 106 -11.35 -1.33 1.87
C ILE A 106 -10.46 -0.92 3.04
N VAL A 107 -9.44 -1.71 3.32
CA VAL A 107 -8.38 -1.37 4.27
C VAL A 107 -7.16 -0.89 3.50
N MET A 108 -6.94 0.41 3.50
CA MET A 108 -5.75 1.01 2.89
C MET A 108 -4.51 0.77 3.76
N VAL A 109 -3.39 0.46 3.12
CA VAL A 109 -2.10 0.25 3.78
C VAL A 109 -1.08 1.22 3.21
N ALA A 110 -0.43 1.98 4.10
CA ALA A 110 0.66 2.89 3.76
C ALA A 110 0.31 3.91 2.64
N VAL A 111 -0.84 4.58 2.77
CA VAL A 111 -1.20 5.70 1.90
C VAL A 111 -0.62 6.99 2.46
N GLY A 112 0.22 7.69 1.69
CA GLY A 112 0.76 8.99 2.10
C GLY A 112 -0.27 10.10 1.87
N ASP A 113 -0.61 10.85 2.92
CA ASP A 113 -1.61 11.91 2.93
C ASP A 113 -2.93 11.52 2.22
N PRO A 114 -3.72 10.62 2.82
CA PRO A 114 -4.92 10.09 2.17
C PRO A 114 -6.03 11.14 1.97
N ILE A 115 -5.97 12.27 2.69
CA ILE A 115 -6.92 13.39 2.53
C ILE A 115 -6.59 14.13 1.23
N ARG A 116 -5.35 14.62 1.07
CA ARG A 116 -4.91 15.32 -0.15
C ARG A 116 -4.91 14.41 -1.38
N ALA A 117 -4.69 13.11 -1.17
CA ALA A 117 -4.81 12.10 -2.23
C ALA A 117 -6.27 11.79 -2.61
N GLY A 118 -7.27 12.34 -1.91
CA GLY A 118 -8.69 12.14 -2.19
C GLY A 118 -9.23 10.76 -1.82
N VAL A 119 -8.51 10.04 -0.96
CA VAL A 119 -8.86 8.68 -0.53
C VAL A 119 -9.88 8.69 0.59
N VAL A 120 -9.74 9.59 1.57
CA VAL A 120 -10.66 9.75 2.70
C VAL A 120 -11.01 11.22 2.93
N ALA A 121 -12.14 11.48 3.56
CA ALA A 121 -12.57 12.85 3.89
C ALA A 121 -11.76 13.43 5.06
N SER A 122 -11.46 12.62 6.06
CA SER A 122 -10.57 12.95 7.18
C SER A 122 -9.99 11.67 7.79
N LEU A 123 -8.95 11.79 8.64
CA LEU A 123 -8.36 10.62 9.33
C LEU A 123 -9.31 10.07 10.41
N ALA A 124 -10.03 10.94 11.10
CA ALA A 124 -10.96 10.52 12.16
C ALA A 124 -12.29 9.98 11.59
N HIS A 125 -12.73 10.51 10.45
CA HIS A 125 -13.98 10.13 9.78
C HIS A 125 -13.72 9.94 8.28
N PRO A 126 -13.28 8.74 7.85
CA PRO A 126 -12.94 8.45 6.45
C PRO A 126 -14.09 8.71 5.46
N GLY A 127 -15.34 8.49 5.89
CA GLY A 127 -16.56 8.96 5.20
C GLY A 127 -17.08 8.07 4.07
N ARG A 128 -16.40 6.97 3.75
CA ARG A 128 -16.81 5.98 2.74
C ARG A 128 -16.47 4.58 3.24
N ASN A 129 -16.41 3.62 2.31
CA ASN A 129 -16.02 2.23 2.60
C ASN A 129 -14.50 2.02 2.78
N VAL A 130 -13.73 3.07 3.04
CA VAL A 130 -12.26 3.01 3.20
C VAL A 130 -11.87 3.37 4.62
N THR A 131 -10.99 2.55 5.20
CA THR A 131 -10.28 2.81 6.46
C THR A 131 -8.84 2.28 6.33
N GLY A 132 -8.00 2.42 7.34
CA GLY A 132 -6.66 1.81 7.36
C GLY A 132 -5.57 2.72 7.88
N THR A 133 -4.36 2.54 7.34
CA THR A 133 -3.15 3.23 7.81
C THR A 133 -2.59 4.19 6.78
N SER A 134 -2.10 5.33 7.26
CA SER A 134 -1.36 6.30 6.46
C SER A 134 0.07 6.45 6.97
N PHE A 135 0.94 7.03 6.16
CA PHE A 135 2.27 7.44 6.57
C PHE A 135 2.50 8.93 6.25
N LEU A 136 3.40 9.57 7.01
CA LEU A 136 3.65 11.01 6.94
C LEU A 136 4.69 11.40 5.88
N GLY A 137 4.90 10.58 4.85
CA GLY A 137 5.93 10.79 3.84
C GLY A 137 5.94 12.19 3.23
N PRO A 138 4.80 12.71 2.71
CA PRO A 138 4.74 14.06 2.16
C PRO A 138 5.13 15.14 3.14
N ASP A 139 4.70 15.03 4.41
CA ASP A 139 4.95 16.06 5.44
C ASP A 139 6.41 16.06 5.93
N VAL A 140 7.07 14.88 5.92
CA VAL A 140 8.46 14.75 6.41
C VAL A 140 9.51 14.89 5.31
N ALA A 141 9.12 14.85 4.05
CA ALA A 141 10.05 14.89 2.92
C ALA A 141 10.87 16.21 2.85
N PRO A 142 10.30 17.39 3.13
CA PRO A 142 11.07 18.64 3.25
C PRO A 142 12.14 18.58 4.35
N LYS A 143 11.85 17.89 5.46
CA LYS A 143 12.81 17.68 6.53
C LYS A 143 13.97 16.78 6.10
N GLY A 144 13.68 15.73 5.31
CA GLY A 144 14.70 14.88 4.68
C GLY A 144 15.67 15.70 3.81
N LEU A 145 15.16 16.65 3.02
CA LEU A 145 16.01 17.57 2.25
C LEU A 145 16.88 18.46 3.14
N GLN A 146 16.32 19.01 4.24
CA GLN A 146 17.10 19.79 5.21
C GLN A 146 18.22 18.96 5.84
N LEU A 147 17.95 17.71 6.23
CA LEU A 147 18.96 16.80 6.77
C LEU A 147 20.04 16.48 5.72
N LEU A 148 19.65 16.24 4.47
CA LEU A 148 20.60 16.03 3.38
C LEU A 148 21.54 17.23 3.21
N LYS A 149 21.00 18.47 3.28
CA LYS A 149 21.80 19.70 3.20
C LYS A 149 22.72 19.89 4.40
N GLN A 150 22.34 19.41 5.58
CA GLN A 150 23.20 19.43 6.77
C GLN A 150 24.36 18.43 6.67
N VAL A 151 24.10 17.23 6.13
CA VAL A 151 25.12 16.18 5.96
C VAL A 151 26.05 16.50 4.79
N ILE A 152 25.51 17.09 3.72
CA ILE A 152 26.27 17.49 2.53
C ILE A 152 26.04 19.00 2.30
N PRO A 153 26.77 19.89 3.00
CA PRO A 153 26.56 21.34 2.90
C PRO A 153 26.76 21.90 1.48
N SER A 154 27.59 21.24 0.68
CA SER A 154 27.86 21.60 -0.72
C SER A 154 26.77 21.19 -1.71
N VAL A 155 25.75 20.42 -1.29
CA VAL A 155 24.69 19.97 -2.20
C VAL A 155 23.98 21.19 -2.81
N ALA A 156 23.99 21.25 -4.15
CA ALA A 156 23.39 22.32 -4.93
C ALA A 156 22.34 21.81 -5.91
N ARG A 157 22.39 20.51 -6.25
CA ARG A 157 21.46 19.85 -7.17
C ARG A 157 21.07 18.49 -6.65
N ILE A 158 19.79 18.25 -6.50
CA ILE A 158 19.25 16.94 -6.14
C ILE A 158 18.39 16.37 -7.26
N ALA A 159 18.40 15.07 -7.41
CA ALA A 159 17.40 14.35 -8.18
C ALA A 159 16.32 13.80 -7.24
N LEU A 160 15.06 13.82 -7.67
CA LEU A 160 13.93 13.22 -6.97
C LEU A 160 13.33 12.13 -7.84
N LEU A 161 13.51 10.88 -7.44
CA LEU A 161 12.88 9.71 -8.06
C LEU A 161 11.52 9.48 -7.45
N PHE A 162 10.47 9.52 -8.27
CA PHE A 162 9.10 9.33 -7.82
C PHE A 162 8.24 8.64 -8.88
N ASN A 163 7.15 7.99 -8.42
CA ASN A 163 6.15 7.39 -9.31
C ASN A 163 5.06 8.44 -9.64
N PRO A 164 4.94 8.88 -10.90
CA PRO A 164 3.94 9.88 -11.30
C PRO A 164 2.50 9.36 -11.20
N ASN A 165 2.30 8.03 -11.21
CA ASN A 165 0.98 7.41 -11.07
C ASN A 165 0.49 7.35 -9.62
N ASN A 166 1.36 7.64 -8.64
CA ASN A 166 1.03 7.67 -7.22
C ASN A 166 0.69 9.11 -6.78
N ALA A 167 -0.57 9.34 -6.37
CA ALA A 167 -1.03 10.66 -5.91
C ALA A 167 -0.20 11.19 -4.73
N SER A 168 0.15 10.33 -3.75
CA SER A 168 0.98 10.72 -2.61
C SER A 168 2.39 11.13 -3.03
N ASN A 169 2.95 10.50 -4.06
CA ASN A 169 4.27 10.87 -4.60
C ASN A 169 4.22 12.23 -5.31
N ARG A 170 3.12 12.54 -6.01
CA ARG A 170 2.95 13.88 -6.61
C ARG A 170 2.88 14.97 -5.53
N ILE A 171 2.15 14.70 -4.43
CA ILE A 171 2.09 15.60 -3.28
C ILE A 171 3.49 15.79 -2.69
N MET A 172 4.22 14.70 -2.42
CA MET A 172 5.59 14.75 -1.88
C MET A 172 6.55 15.52 -2.80
N ARG A 173 6.47 15.31 -4.11
CA ARG A 173 7.24 16.07 -5.12
C ARG A 173 7.00 17.58 -4.97
N ASP A 174 5.76 18.01 -4.82
CA ASP A 174 5.41 19.41 -4.73
C ASP A 174 5.92 20.05 -3.43
N GLU A 175 5.87 19.33 -2.31
CA GLU A 175 6.47 19.75 -1.03
C GLU A 175 8.01 19.89 -1.15
N ILE A 176 8.68 18.87 -1.74
CA ILE A 176 10.13 18.92 -1.96
C ILE A 176 10.50 20.08 -2.91
N LYS A 177 9.72 20.27 -3.99
CA LYS A 177 9.94 21.38 -4.94
C LYS A 177 9.84 22.75 -4.25
N THR A 178 8.95 22.92 -3.31
CA THR A 178 8.86 24.14 -2.50
C THR A 178 10.08 24.28 -1.61
N ALA A 179 10.43 23.26 -0.85
CA ALA A 179 11.58 23.26 0.06
C ALA A 179 12.93 23.48 -0.67
N THR A 180 13.08 23.00 -1.91
CA THR A 180 14.32 23.24 -2.68
C THR A 180 14.53 24.70 -3.01
N ARG A 181 13.47 25.47 -3.27
CA ARG A 181 13.55 26.91 -3.50
C ARG A 181 14.06 27.65 -2.25
N ASP A 182 13.52 27.30 -1.08
CA ASP A 182 13.87 27.93 0.19
C ASP A 182 15.34 27.66 0.59
N LEU A 183 15.87 26.49 0.19
CA LEU A 183 17.23 26.06 0.49
C LEU A 183 18.26 26.41 -0.60
N GLY A 184 17.83 27.03 -1.70
CA GLY A 184 18.70 27.36 -2.83
C GLY A 184 19.27 26.14 -3.54
N VAL A 185 18.53 25.04 -3.59
CA VAL A 185 18.91 23.77 -4.23
C VAL A 185 18.12 23.59 -5.52
N SER A 186 18.76 23.19 -6.61
CA SER A 186 18.06 22.86 -7.85
C SER A 186 17.51 21.42 -7.81
N LEU A 187 16.28 21.24 -8.35
CA LEU A 187 15.57 19.96 -8.39
C LEU A 187 15.54 19.38 -9.81
N VAL A 188 16.03 18.15 -9.96
CA VAL A 188 15.86 17.32 -11.14
C VAL A 188 14.75 16.30 -10.83
N GLN A 189 13.65 16.36 -11.56
CA GLN A 189 12.56 15.39 -11.42
C GLN A 189 12.82 14.15 -12.27
N VAL A 190 12.71 12.98 -11.66
CA VAL A 190 12.97 11.67 -12.28
C VAL A 190 11.75 10.81 -12.07
N GLU A 191 10.97 10.66 -13.12
CA GLU A 191 9.74 9.90 -13.09
C GLU A 191 9.99 8.41 -13.37
N ALA A 192 9.39 7.52 -12.60
CA ALA A 192 9.40 6.09 -12.89
C ALA A 192 8.12 5.44 -12.36
N GLY A 193 7.24 5.06 -13.25
CA GLY A 193 6.01 4.31 -12.97
C GLY A 193 6.06 2.89 -13.50
N THR A 194 7.03 2.57 -14.35
CA THR A 194 7.27 1.24 -14.94
C THR A 194 8.74 0.89 -14.91
N VAL A 195 9.07 -0.40 -15.10
CA VAL A 195 10.49 -0.84 -15.16
C VAL A 195 11.25 -0.21 -16.30
N PRO A 196 10.72 -0.11 -17.55
CA PRO A 196 11.38 0.61 -18.64
C PRO A 196 11.66 2.08 -18.34
N ASP A 197 10.70 2.79 -17.69
CA ASP A 197 10.90 4.18 -17.28
C ASP A 197 12.05 4.30 -16.29
N LEU A 198 12.06 3.43 -15.27
CA LEU A 198 13.12 3.41 -14.26
C LEU A 198 14.49 3.21 -14.89
N ASP A 199 14.63 2.21 -15.79
CA ASP A 199 15.90 1.90 -16.46
C ASP A 199 16.41 3.05 -17.33
N THR A 200 15.51 3.71 -18.03
CA THR A 200 15.83 4.85 -18.91
C THR A 200 16.20 6.07 -18.09
N ASN A 201 15.39 6.39 -17.09
CA ASN A 201 15.54 7.63 -16.34
C ASN A 201 16.66 7.58 -15.30
N LEU A 202 16.99 6.42 -14.72
CA LEU A 202 18.20 6.25 -13.90
C LEU A 202 19.46 6.55 -14.71
N ARG A 203 19.56 6.05 -15.95
CA ARG A 203 20.70 6.39 -16.82
C ARG A 203 20.74 7.88 -17.14
N GLY A 204 19.59 8.50 -17.37
CA GLY A 204 19.45 9.93 -17.63
C GLY A 204 19.90 10.84 -16.49
N ILE A 205 19.80 10.36 -15.24
CA ILE A 205 20.24 11.11 -14.05
C ILE A 205 21.72 11.52 -14.15
N LEU A 206 22.59 10.63 -14.64
CA LEU A 206 24.03 10.86 -14.68
C LEU A 206 24.42 12.09 -15.53
N SER A 207 23.70 12.35 -16.61
CA SER A 207 23.90 13.55 -17.44
C SER A 207 23.56 14.84 -16.71
N GLN A 208 22.68 14.78 -15.73
CA GLN A 208 22.24 15.93 -14.91
C GLN A 208 23.18 16.21 -13.74
N ARG A 209 24.13 15.29 -13.44
CA ARG A 209 25.12 15.40 -12.36
C ARG A 209 24.52 15.87 -11.04
N PRO A 210 23.55 15.15 -10.47
CA PRO A 210 23.03 15.50 -9.16
C PRO A 210 24.05 15.16 -8.07
N ASP A 211 24.07 15.96 -7.02
CA ASP A 211 24.90 15.72 -5.85
C ASP A 211 24.32 14.64 -4.93
N ALA A 212 23.00 14.40 -5.03
CA ALA A 212 22.31 13.38 -4.26
C ALA A 212 20.97 12.98 -4.93
N LEU A 213 20.45 11.81 -4.56
CA LEU A 213 19.12 11.32 -4.96
C LEU A 213 18.19 11.25 -3.74
N MET A 214 16.96 11.74 -3.89
CA MET A 214 15.85 11.47 -2.98
C MET A 214 14.92 10.47 -3.65
N VAL A 215 14.48 9.43 -2.94
CA VAL A 215 13.57 8.40 -3.44
C VAL A 215 12.28 8.42 -2.62
N THR A 216 11.15 8.61 -3.27
CA THR A 216 9.85 8.64 -2.58
C THR A 216 9.41 7.25 -2.14
N GLY A 217 8.64 7.18 -1.04
CA GLY A 217 7.97 5.95 -0.61
C GLY A 217 6.89 5.54 -1.62
N ASP A 218 7.12 4.42 -2.31
CA ASP A 218 6.21 3.88 -3.33
C ASP A 218 6.36 2.37 -3.44
N ALA A 219 5.24 1.65 -3.58
CA ALA A 219 5.25 0.19 -3.63
C ALA A 219 6.02 -0.36 -4.85
N PHE A 220 5.89 0.29 -6.03
CA PHE A 220 6.65 -0.09 -7.22
C PHE A 220 8.15 0.15 -7.01
N LEU A 221 8.55 1.33 -6.50
CA LEU A 221 9.96 1.65 -6.25
C LEU A 221 10.58 0.71 -5.20
N GLN A 222 9.82 0.30 -4.19
CA GLN A 222 10.24 -0.70 -3.20
C GLN A 222 10.53 -2.07 -3.84
N LEU A 223 9.73 -2.51 -4.80
CA LEU A 223 10.04 -3.74 -5.56
C LEU A 223 11.31 -3.62 -6.39
N GLN A 224 11.71 -2.39 -6.78
CA GLN A 224 12.91 -2.12 -7.56
C GLN A 224 14.11 -1.66 -6.70
N ILE A 225 13.98 -1.73 -5.37
CA ILE A 225 14.96 -1.14 -4.44
C ILE A 225 16.40 -1.62 -4.67
N ARG A 226 16.60 -2.92 -4.96
CA ARG A 226 17.92 -3.49 -5.26
C ARG A 226 18.55 -2.85 -6.50
N LYS A 227 17.76 -2.64 -7.55
CA LYS A 227 18.23 -1.98 -8.79
C LYS A 227 18.64 -0.54 -8.51
N ILE A 228 17.82 0.19 -7.73
CA ILE A 228 18.09 1.59 -7.36
C ILE A 228 19.38 1.67 -6.53
N ILE A 229 19.52 0.82 -5.51
CA ILE A 229 20.72 0.78 -4.65
C ILE A 229 21.97 0.47 -5.48
N ASN A 230 21.94 -0.57 -6.32
CA ASN A 230 23.09 -0.93 -7.17
C ASN A 230 23.51 0.21 -8.10
N PHE A 231 22.54 0.96 -8.65
CA PHE A 231 22.81 2.14 -9.46
C PHE A 231 23.51 3.24 -8.64
N LEU A 232 23.02 3.52 -7.43
CA LEU A 232 23.57 4.54 -6.54
C LEU A 232 24.99 4.21 -6.10
N GLU A 233 25.25 2.97 -5.70
CA GLU A 233 26.56 2.47 -5.28
C GLU A 233 27.58 2.54 -6.44
N SER A 234 27.19 2.05 -7.62
CA SER A 234 28.05 2.04 -8.81
C SER A 234 28.46 3.45 -9.24
N ASN A 235 27.62 4.45 -8.98
CA ASN A 235 27.84 5.84 -9.37
C ASN A 235 28.23 6.75 -8.17
N ARG A 236 28.35 6.20 -6.96
CA ARG A 236 28.69 6.92 -5.73
C ARG A 236 27.79 8.12 -5.48
N ILE A 237 26.48 7.95 -5.70
CA ILE A 237 25.48 9.00 -5.48
C ILE A 237 24.88 8.80 -4.07
N PRO A 238 25.06 9.76 -3.15
CA PRO A 238 24.39 9.75 -1.85
C PRO A 238 22.87 9.75 -2.05
N ALA A 239 22.12 9.04 -1.17
CA ALA A 239 20.69 9.02 -1.29
C ALA A 239 19.97 9.02 0.05
N ILE A 240 18.72 9.52 0.03
CA ILE A 240 17.74 9.39 1.11
C ILE A 240 16.46 8.75 0.59
N PHE A 241 15.91 7.82 1.36
CA PHE A 241 14.69 7.08 1.06
C PHE A 241 13.61 7.44 2.08
N PHE A 242 12.35 7.47 1.63
CA PHE A 242 11.17 7.75 2.45
C PHE A 242 10.22 6.55 2.54
#